data_da67020447ca6ee1dc81adc2baeaa0d7
#
_entry.id   da67020447ca6ee1dc81adc2baeaa0d7
#
_cell.length_a   1.000
_cell.length_b   1.000
_cell.length_c   1.000
_cell.angle_alpha   90.00
_cell.angle_beta   90.00
_cell.angle_gamma   90.00
#
_symmetry.space_group_name_H-M   'P 1'
#
loop_
_entity.id
_entity.type
_entity.pdbx_description
1 polymer ?
#
loop_
_entity_poly.entity_id
_entity_poly.type
_entity_poly.pdbx_seq_one_letter_code
_entity_poly.pdbx_strand_id
1 'polypeptide(L)'
;MLRTTRAVKPLKAITTSVRFMNSFENLAQDVNITRSGKTLIAKGTGGRSSRTGYTATVFGANGFLGSYLTAKLAKHGTTVVVPYREEMAKRHLKVTGDLGVVNFLEMDLRNLESIDEAVRHSDIVVNLIGREYETKNFNYYDVHVEGARRIAEAVKKHNIARYIHVSAFNAEIDSPSEFNHTKGLGEQVTKDIVPWATIVRPAPMFGREDKWFLDRMARSPCLVSANKFQETSNPVHVIDVAAALERICFDDSTVAQTFELYGPQKFTQKQIIDMVSETLRKEVRHIELPKALYQAYTKATQAIWWPTYSPDQVERQFLSQKIDPSAKTFNDLDLTPMELPDLMFKLIRPYRVNTFQHDVSQLENKEKTFVHILD
;
A
#
# COMPACT_ATOMS: atom_id res chain seq x y z
N MET A 1 27.12 -53.29 33.52
CA MET A 1 26.89 -52.79 32.17
C MET A 1 25.50 -52.18 32.14
N LEU A 2 25.38 -50.90 32.35
CA LEU A 2 24.11 -50.18 32.31
C LEU A 2 24.04 -49.45 30.99
N ARG A 3 23.09 -49.82 30.11
CA ARG A 3 22.76 -49.14 28.89
C ARG A 3 21.83 -47.95 29.19
N THR A 4 22.32 -46.76 29.03
CA THR A 4 21.56 -45.52 29.09
C THR A 4 20.79 -45.31 27.74
N THR A 5 19.49 -45.50 27.80
CA THR A 5 18.59 -45.14 26.69
C THR A 5 18.42 -43.59 26.64
N ARG A 6 18.96 -42.97 25.60
CA ARG A 6 18.69 -41.54 25.27
C ARG A 6 17.23 -41.40 24.83
N ALA A 7 16.47 -40.64 25.63
CA ALA A 7 15.14 -40.21 25.24
C ALA A 7 15.21 -39.26 24.05
N VAL A 8 14.60 -39.61 22.92
CA VAL A 8 14.42 -38.75 21.75
C VAL A 8 13.33 -37.77 22.10
N LYS A 9 13.65 -36.47 22.12
CA LYS A 9 12.64 -35.40 22.25
C LYS A 9 11.75 -35.40 21.01
N PRO A 10 10.43 -35.36 21.16
CA PRO A 10 9.54 -35.26 20.00
C PRO A 10 9.74 -33.91 19.32
N LEU A 11 9.96 -33.92 18.01
CA LEU A 11 9.92 -32.74 17.16
C LEU A 11 8.54 -32.06 17.35
N LYS A 12 8.56 -30.80 17.77
CA LYS A 12 7.37 -29.96 17.71
C LYS A 12 7.00 -29.81 16.23
N ALA A 13 5.91 -30.42 15.84
CA ALA A 13 5.33 -30.25 14.53
C ALA A 13 5.05 -28.75 14.32
N ILE A 14 5.53 -28.24 13.19
CA ILE A 14 5.26 -26.87 12.72
C ILE A 14 3.78 -26.82 12.31
N THR A 15 2.91 -26.39 13.22
CA THR A 15 1.46 -26.23 13.01
C THR A 15 1.09 -24.86 12.46
N THR A 16 2.01 -24.16 11.82
CA THR A 16 1.75 -22.81 11.29
C THR A 16 1.12 -22.76 9.88
N SER A 17 1.05 -23.89 9.17
CA SER A 17 0.44 -23.93 7.83
C SER A 17 -1.05 -24.29 7.80
N VAL A 18 -1.61 -24.77 8.91
CA VAL A 18 -2.97 -25.32 8.93
C VAL A 18 -4.06 -24.26 9.16
N ARG A 19 -3.73 -23.11 9.76
CA ARG A 19 -4.74 -22.06 10.02
C ARG A 19 -5.16 -21.27 8.77
N PHE A 20 -4.34 -21.24 7.74
CA PHE A 20 -4.73 -20.57 6.48
C PHE A 20 -5.75 -21.38 5.69
N MET A 21 -5.79 -22.69 5.86
CA MET A 21 -6.82 -23.54 5.25
C MET A 21 -8.15 -23.48 6.00
N ASN A 22 -8.15 -23.28 7.32
CA ASN A 22 -9.37 -23.33 8.12
C ASN A 22 -10.33 -22.15 7.90
N SER A 23 -9.86 -21.00 7.47
CA SER A 23 -10.77 -19.91 7.05
C SER A 23 -11.45 -20.19 5.71
N PHE A 24 -10.87 -21.09 4.88
CA PHE A 24 -11.45 -21.56 3.63
C PHE A 24 -12.13 -22.94 3.77
N GLU A 25 -11.83 -23.73 4.78
CA GLU A 25 -12.53 -24.99 5.05
C GLU A 25 -13.96 -24.79 5.53
N ASN A 26 -14.29 -23.64 6.13
CA ASN A 26 -15.68 -23.23 6.38
C ASN A 26 -16.45 -22.87 5.10
N LEU A 27 -15.79 -22.83 3.94
CA LEU A 27 -16.38 -22.77 2.61
C LEU A 27 -16.91 -24.13 2.12
N ALA A 28 -16.98 -25.15 2.97
CA ALA A 28 -17.75 -26.39 2.72
C ALA A 28 -19.27 -26.13 2.56
N GLN A 29 -19.73 -24.91 2.91
CA GLN A 29 -21.01 -24.41 2.49
C GLN A 29 -20.81 -23.55 1.24
N ASP A 30 -21.20 -24.07 0.08
CA ASP A 30 -21.19 -23.34 -1.20
C ASP A 30 -22.00 -22.04 -1.17
N VAL A 31 -22.71 -21.77 -0.07
CA VAL A 31 -23.63 -20.65 0.08
C VAL A 31 -23.38 -19.90 1.38
N ASN A 32 -22.99 -18.62 1.26
CA ASN A 32 -22.86 -17.68 2.37
C ASN A 32 -23.91 -16.60 2.26
N ILE A 33 -24.46 -16.15 3.38
CA ILE A 33 -25.38 -15.01 3.44
C ILE A 33 -24.63 -13.82 4.01
N THR A 34 -24.54 -12.72 3.25
CA THR A 34 -23.91 -11.50 3.70
C THR A 34 -24.75 -10.82 4.79
N ARG A 35 -24.14 -9.89 5.53
CA ARG A 35 -24.83 -9.03 6.51
C ARG A 35 -26.02 -8.26 5.89
N SER A 36 -25.96 -7.94 4.60
CA SER A 36 -27.05 -7.31 3.86
C SER A 36 -28.16 -8.28 3.41
N GLY A 37 -28.05 -9.57 3.74
CA GLY A 37 -29.02 -10.61 3.34
C GLY A 37 -28.84 -11.15 1.93
N LYS A 38 -27.79 -10.75 1.21
CA LYS A 38 -27.47 -11.27 -0.13
C LYS A 38 -26.85 -12.67 -0.03
N THR A 39 -27.38 -13.60 -0.80
CA THR A 39 -26.84 -14.95 -0.89
C THR A 39 -25.64 -14.97 -1.82
N LEU A 40 -24.49 -15.44 -1.33
CA LEU A 40 -23.25 -15.60 -2.09
C LEU A 40 -22.98 -17.09 -2.31
N ILE A 41 -22.61 -17.43 -3.53
CA ILE A 41 -22.24 -18.78 -3.91
C ILE A 41 -20.74 -18.81 -4.16
N ALA A 42 -19.99 -19.40 -3.22
CA ALA A 42 -18.56 -19.64 -3.37
C ALA A 42 -18.33 -20.93 -4.16
N LYS A 43 -17.28 -20.95 -5.01
CA LYS A 43 -16.90 -22.11 -5.79
C LYS A 43 -15.38 -22.26 -5.84
N GLY A 44 -14.87 -23.40 -5.42
CA GLY A 44 -13.43 -23.71 -5.44
C GLY A 44 -12.68 -23.18 -4.22
N THR A 45 -11.43 -23.63 -4.06
CA THR A 45 -10.57 -23.39 -2.89
C THR A 45 -9.51 -22.30 -3.09
N GLY A 46 -9.64 -21.49 -4.11
CA GLY A 46 -8.65 -20.50 -4.53
C GLY A 46 -7.99 -20.86 -5.88
N GLY A 47 -7.47 -19.86 -6.57
CA GLY A 47 -6.87 -20.01 -7.88
C GLY A 47 -7.81 -19.63 -9.03
N ARG A 48 -7.34 -19.84 -10.25
CA ARG A 48 -7.92 -19.26 -11.48
C ARG A 48 -9.40 -19.57 -11.71
N SER A 49 -9.86 -20.74 -11.32
CA SER A 49 -11.25 -21.17 -11.51
C SER A 49 -12.13 -20.98 -10.29
N SER A 50 -11.58 -20.45 -9.20
CA SER A 50 -12.31 -20.20 -7.97
C SER A 50 -13.15 -18.94 -8.08
N ARG A 51 -14.26 -18.90 -7.34
CA ARG A 51 -15.09 -17.72 -7.16
C ARG A 51 -15.46 -17.59 -5.69
N THR A 52 -15.20 -16.44 -5.12
CA THR A 52 -15.62 -16.11 -3.73
C THR A 52 -17.11 -15.77 -3.65
N GLY A 53 -17.72 -15.41 -4.78
CA GLY A 53 -19.08 -14.90 -4.84
C GLY A 53 -19.22 -13.43 -4.46
N TYR A 54 -18.17 -12.82 -3.88
CA TYR A 54 -18.17 -11.40 -3.54
C TYR A 54 -17.88 -10.52 -4.76
N THR A 55 -18.52 -9.36 -4.76
CA THR A 55 -18.20 -8.26 -5.68
C THR A 55 -17.56 -7.13 -4.89
N ALA A 56 -16.34 -6.76 -5.25
CA ALA A 56 -15.59 -5.69 -4.59
C ALA A 56 -15.40 -4.51 -5.54
N THR A 57 -15.76 -3.31 -5.13
CA THR A 57 -15.41 -2.08 -5.86
C THR A 57 -14.19 -1.45 -5.24
N VAL A 58 -13.15 -1.22 -6.04
CA VAL A 58 -11.89 -0.62 -5.61
C VAL A 58 -11.72 0.74 -6.27
N PHE A 59 -12.06 1.80 -5.53
CA PHE A 59 -11.80 3.18 -5.95
C PHE A 59 -10.31 3.48 -5.85
N GLY A 60 -9.72 4.04 -6.91
CA GLY A 60 -8.28 4.29 -6.97
C GLY A 60 -7.44 3.05 -7.31
N ALA A 61 -8.04 2.02 -7.91
CA ALA A 61 -7.37 0.79 -8.32
C ALA A 61 -6.16 1.01 -9.27
N ASN A 62 -6.15 2.09 -10.04
CA ASN A 62 -5.05 2.46 -10.93
C ASN A 62 -3.80 2.98 -10.18
N GLY A 63 -3.93 3.25 -8.89
CA GLY A 63 -2.83 3.71 -8.05
C GLY A 63 -1.86 2.60 -7.66
N PHE A 64 -0.78 2.99 -6.99
CA PHE A 64 0.28 2.08 -6.54
C PHE A 64 -0.28 0.91 -5.69
N LEU A 65 -0.96 1.20 -4.58
CA LEU A 65 -1.57 0.17 -3.73
C LEU A 65 -2.74 -0.54 -4.41
N GLY A 66 -3.53 0.22 -5.18
CA GLY A 66 -4.76 -0.30 -5.81
C GLY A 66 -4.50 -1.41 -6.82
N SER A 67 -3.41 -1.34 -7.58
CA SER A 67 -3.03 -2.38 -8.54
C SER A 67 -2.73 -3.72 -7.86
N TYR A 68 -1.99 -3.70 -6.74
CA TYR A 68 -1.68 -4.89 -5.97
C TYR A 68 -2.92 -5.49 -5.28
N LEU A 69 -3.79 -4.64 -4.73
CA LEU A 69 -5.04 -5.10 -4.11
C LEU A 69 -5.97 -5.74 -5.16
N THR A 70 -6.14 -5.08 -6.31
CA THR A 70 -6.96 -5.62 -7.41
C THR A 70 -6.45 -6.99 -7.86
N ALA A 71 -5.13 -7.13 -8.04
CA ALA A 71 -4.52 -8.40 -8.41
C ALA A 71 -4.74 -9.50 -7.36
N LYS A 72 -4.64 -9.17 -6.07
CA LYS A 72 -4.89 -10.12 -4.98
C LYS A 72 -6.35 -10.56 -4.93
N LEU A 73 -7.30 -9.64 -4.96
CA LEU A 73 -8.73 -9.94 -4.97
C LEU A 73 -9.13 -10.78 -6.19
N ALA A 74 -8.65 -10.39 -7.38
CA ALA A 74 -8.91 -11.10 -8.62
C ALA A 74 -8.31 -12.52 -8.61
N LYS A 75 -7.13 -12.71 -8.02
CA LYS A 75 -6.48 -14.02 -7.88
C LYS A 75 -7.34 -15.02 -7.11
N HIS A 76 -8.08 -14.56 -6.11
CA HIS A 76 -8.99 -15.41 -5.33
C HIS A 76 -10.38 -15.58 -5.96
N GLY A 77 -10.59 -14.98 -7.13
CA GLY A 77 -11.86 -15.12 -7.87
C GLY A 77 -12.98 -14.20 -7.36
N THR A 78 -12.62 -13.12 -6.67
CA THR A 78 -13.55 -12.03 -6.33
C THR A 78 -13.79 -11.20 -7.58
N THR A 79 -15.05 -10.93 -7.91
CA THR A 79 -15.38 -10.00 -9.00
C THR A 79 -14.99 -8.59 -8.56
N VAL A 80 -14.07 -7.96 -9.30
CA VAL A 80 -13.58 -6.61 -8.97
C VAL A 80 -14.14 -5.60 -9.96
N VAL A 81 -14.83 -4.58 -9.45
CA VAL A 81 -15.24 -3.41 -10.21
C VAL A 81 -14.19 -2.32 -10.01
N VAL A 82 -13.62 -1.85 -11.10
CA VAL A 82 -12.57 -0.84 -11.14
C VAL A 82 -13.12 0.44 -11.78
N PRO A 83 -13.55 1.42 -10.95
CA PRO A 83 -13.87 2.73 -11.45
C PRO A 83 -12.59 3.43 -11.92
N TYR A 84 -12.62 3.92 -13.18
CA TYR A 84 -11.47 4.60 -13.77
C TYR A 84 -11.88 5.96 -14.36
N ARG A 85 -10.94 6.90 -14.39
CA ARG A 85 -11.13 8.22 -15.01
C ARG A 85 -10.48 8.31 -16.38
N GLU A 86 -9.33 7.64 -16.55
CA GLU A 86 -8.52 7.68 -17.74
C GLU A 86 -8.33 6.28 -18.34
N GLU A 87 -8.69 6.14 -19.63
CA GLU A 87 -8.67 4.86 -20.35
C GLU A 87 -7.28 4.20 -20.35
N MET A 88 -6.23 5.00 -20.51
CA MET A 88 -4.86 4.48 -20.55
C MET A 88 -4.41 3.92 -19.19
N ALA A 89 -4.84 4.56 -18.10
CA ALA A 89 -4.43 4.21 -16.75
C ALA A 89 -4.95 2.84 -16.28
N LYS A 90 -6.05 2.31 -16.85
CA LYS A 90 -6.62 1.01 -16.49
C LYS A 90 -5.99 -0.19 -17.21
N ARG A 91 -5.19 0.04 -18.28
CA ARG A 91 -4.78 -1.06 -19.19
C ARG A 91 -3.99 -2.16 -18.49
N HIS A 92 -3.11 -1.82 -17.57
CA HIS A 92 -2.31 -2.79 -16.82
C HIS A 92 -3.17 -3.70 -15.91
N LEU A 93 -4.38 -3.26 -15.53
CA LEU A 93 -5.27 -4.05 -14.68
C LEU A 93 -6.05 -5.12 -15.45
N LYS A 94 -6.12 -5.03 -16.78
CA LYS A 94 -6.83 -6.02 -17.61
C LYS A 94 -6.24 -7.43 -17.51
N VAL A 95 -4.96 -7.54 -17.19
CA VAL A 95 -4.25 -8.81 -17.10
C VAL A 95 -4.21 -9.40 -15.68
N THR A 96 -4.76 -8.70 -14.69
CA THR A 96 -4.69 -9.11 -13.28
C THR A 96 -5.68 -10.22 -12.91
N GLY A 97 -6.76 -10.36 -13.68
CA GLY A 97 -7.80 -11.37 -13.46
C GLY A 97 -8.18 -12.11 -14.74
N ASP A 98 -8.93 -13.19 -14.57
CA ASP A 98 -9.51 -13.93 -15.68
C ASP A 98 -10.66 -13.13 -16.34
N LEU A 99 -11.12 -13.59 -17.49
CA LEU A 99 -12.20 -12.92 -18.22
C LEU A 99 -13.46 -12.77 -17.35
N GLY A 100 -13.97 -11.52 -17.25
CA GLY A 100 -15.15 -11.21 -16.46
C GLY A 100 -14.92 -11.05 -14.95
N VAL A 101 -13.70 -11.28 -14.46
CA VAL A 101 -13.35 -11.08 -13.03
C VAL A 101 -13.09 -9.61 -12.74
N VAL A 102 -12.40 -8.90 -13.63
CA VAL A 102 -12.13 -7.48 -13.47
C VAL A 102 -12.97 -6.69 -14.48
N ASN A 103 -13.91 -5.91 -13.97
CA ASN A 103 -14.83 -5.08 -14.72
C ASN A 103 -14.47 -3.60 -14.57
N PHE A 104 -14.55 -2.85 -15.66
CA PHE A 104 -14.14 -1.45 -15.69
C PHE A 104 -15.36 -0.56 -15.90
N LEU A 105 -15.47 0.49 -15.09
CA LEU A 105 -16.54 1.49 -15.18
C LEU A 105 -15.91 2.88 -15.25
N GLU A 106 -16.33 3.70 -16.18
CA GLU A 106 -15.91 5.11 -16.23
C GLU A 106 -16.55 5.90 -15.09
N MET A 107 -15.74 6.64 -14.33
CA MET A 107 -16.19 7.37 -13.16
C MET A 107 -15.44 8.70 -13.01
N ASP A 108 -16.18 9.74 -12.68
CA ASP A 108 -15.64 11.02 -12.20
C ASP A 108 -16.08 11.25 -10.74
N LEU A 109 -15.14 11.68 -9.90
CA LEU A 109 -15.39 11.95 -8.48
C LEU A 109 -16.46 13.06 -8.26
N ARG A 110 -16.68 13.92 -9.25
CA ARG A 110 -17.69 14.98 -9.24
C ARG A 110 -19.08 14.48 -9.64
N ASN A 111 -19.17 13.36 -10.35
CA ASN A 111 -20.42 12.79 -10.82
C ASN A 111 -20.94 11.73 -9.84
N LEU A 112 -21.97 12.10 -9.06
CA LEU A 112 -22.59 11.22 -8.07
C LEU A 112 -23.23 9.97 -8.69
N GLU A 113 -23.79 10.10 -9.91
CA GLU A 113 -24.43 8.98 -10.60
C GLU A 113 -23.42 7.89 -10.96
N SER A 114 -22.21 8.28 -11.42
CA SER A 114 -21.16 7.33 -11.76
C SER A 114 -20.57 6.62 -10.51
N ILE A 115 -20.53 7.31 -9.37
CA ILE A 115 -20.15 6.70 -8.09
C ILE A 115 -21.22 5.71 -7.64
N ASP A 116 -22.50 6.09 -7.74
CA ASP A 116 -23.64 5.27 -7.37
C ASP A 116 -23.70 3.97 -8.21
N GLU A 117 -23.51 4.08 -9.53
CA GLU A 117 -23.44 2.93 -10.42
C GLU A 117 -22.27 1.98 -10.08
N ALA A 118 -21.10 2.53 -9.74
CA ALA A 118 -19.94 1.75 -9.36
C ALA A 118 -20.15 0.92 -8.09
N VAL A 119 -20.94 1.44 -7.14
CA VAL A 119 -21.16 0.82 -5.82
C VAL A 119 -22.37 -0.10 -5.81
N ARG A 120 -23.34 0.13 -6.68
CA ARG A 120 -24.69 -0.47 -6.67
C ARG A 120 -24.74 -1.99 -6.48
N HIS A 121 -23.81 -2.72 -7.05
CA HIS A 121 -23.79 -4.18 -7.03
C HIS A 121 -22.68 -4.77 -6.16
N SER A 122 -22.03 -3.94 -5.35
CA SER A 122 -20.87 -4.33 -4.55
C SER A 122 -21.26 -4.81 -3.16
N ASP A 123 -20.53 -5.79 -2.67
CA ASP A 123 -20.61 -6.28 -1.30
C ASP A 123 -19.52 -5.63 -0.45
N ILE A 124 -18.39 -5.32 -1.08
CA ILE A 124 -17.21 -4.73 -0.47
C ILE A 124 -16.85 -3.46 -1.25
N VAL A 125 -16.59 -2.38 -0.57
CA VAL A 125 -16.10 -1.13 -1.18
C VAL A 125 -14.81 -0.73 -0.50
N VAL A 126 -13.75 -0.52 -1.29
CA VAL A 126 -12.45 -0.03 -0.82
C VAL A 126 -12.16 1.31 -1.46
N ASN A 127 -11.95 2.33 -0.63
CA ASN A 127 -11.57 3.66 -1.09
C ASN A 127 -10.07 3.88 -0.87
N LEU A 128 -9.31 3.90 -1.98
CA LEU A 128 -7.87 4.19 -2.03
C LEU A 128 -7.60 5.56 -2.66
N ILE A 129 -8.62 6.38 -2.90
CA ILE A 129 -8.43 7.67 -3.55
C ILE A 129 -7.66 8.61 -2.63
N GLY A 130 -6.56 9.12 -3.14
CA GLY A 130 -5.73 10.11 -2.48
C GLY A 130 -4.75 10.74 -3.46
N ARG A 131 -4.24 11.92 -3.12
CA ARG A 131 -3.23 12.64 -3.89
C ARG A 131 -2.20 13.27 -2.99
N GLU A 132 -0.95 13.26 -3.47
CA GLU A 132 0.20 13.86 -2.80
C GLU A 132 0.41 15.35 -3.14
N TYR A 133 -0.29 15.86 -4.14
CA TYR A 133 -0.18 17.22 -4.63
C TYR A 133 -1.52 17.75 -5.12
N GLU A 134 -1.70 19.04 -5.09
CA GLU A 134 -2.89 19.72 -5.60
C GLU A 134 -2.79 20.00 -7.10
N THR A 135 -3.93 20.12 -7.74
CA THR A 135 -4.07 20.49 -9.15
C THR A 135 -4.98 21.71 -9.28
N LYS A 136 -5.01 22.36 -10.44
CA LYS A 136 -5.94 23.47 -10.70
C LYS A 136 -7.42 23.11 -10.49
N ASN A 137 -7.77 21.82 -10.67
CA ASN A 137 -9.14 21.36 -10.64
C ASN A 137 -9.54 20.69 -9.33
N PHE A 138 -8.58 20.25 -8.52
CA PHE A 138 -8.81 19.51 -7.29
C PHE A 138 -7.80 19.92 -6.22
N ASN A 139 -8.30 20.42 -5.11
CA ASN A 139 -7.55 20.67 -3.90
C ASN A 139 -7.51 19.41 -3.03
N TYR A 140 -6.71 19.39 -1.96
CA TYR A 140 -6.68 18.29 -1.01
C TYR A 140 -8.06 18.03 -0.39
N TYR A 141 -8.78 19.09 -0.03
CA TYR A 141 -10.12 19.00 0.54
C TYR A 141 -11.11 18.31 -0.41
N ASP A 142 -11.12 18.67 -1.69
CA ASP A 142 -12.02 18.09 -2.69
C ASP A 142 -11.82 16.58 -2.85
N VAL A 143 -10.57 16.10 -2.73
CA VAL A 143 -10.24 14.70 -2.94
C VAL A 143 -10.39 13.88 -1.66
N HIS A 144 -9.85 14.38 -0.54
CA HIS A 144 -9.75 13.60 0.70
C HIS A 144 -11.02 13.69 1.54
N VAL A 145 -11.72 14.83 1.52
CA VAL A 145 -12.94 15.04 2.33
C VAL A 145 -14.19 14.84 1.49
N GLU A 146 -14.38 15.68 0.45
CA GLU A 146 -15.57 15.61 -0.39
C GLU A 146 -15.67 14.30 -1.17
N GLY A 147 -14.53 13.82 -1.71
CA GLY A 147 -14.48 12.53 -2.38
C GLY A 147 -14.84 11.37 -1.47
N ALA A 148 -14.27 11.36 -0.24
CA ALA A 148 -14.59 10.35 0.76
C ALA A 148 -16.06 10.41 1.17
N ARG A 149 -16.62 11.64 1.37
CA ARG A 149 -18.02 11.86 1.71
C ARG A 149 -18.96 11.27 0.66
N ARG A 150 -18.75 11.59 -0.61
CA ARG A 150 -19.60 11.11 -1.72
C ARG A 150 -19.60 9.59 -1.84
N ILE A 151 -18.43 8.96 -1.68
CA ILE A 151 -18.34 7.50 -1.69
C ILE A 151 -19.04 6.91 -0.45
N ALA A 152 -18.86 7.49 0.73
CA ALA A 152 -19.49 7.03 1.96
C ALA A 152 -21.03 7.16 1.88
N GLU A 153 -21.56 8.24 1.32
CA GLU A 153 -23.00 8.43 1.07
C GLU A 153 -23.56 7.35 0.14
N ALA A 154 -22.85 7.03 -0.96
CA ALA A 154 -23.23 5.97 -1.87
C ALA A 154 -23.20 4.58 -1.20
N VAL A 155 -22.18 4.30 -0.39
CA VAL A 155 -22.09 3.07 0.42
C VAL A 155 -23.27 2.95 1.37
N LYS A 156 -23.63 4.01 2.07
CA LYS A 156 -24.78 4.06 2.99
C LYS A 156 -26.10 3.87 2.23
N LYS A 157 -26.27 4.53 1.10
CA LYS A 157 -27.48 4.45 0.25
C LYS A 157 -27.75 3.02 -0.22
N HIS A 158 -26.71 2.29 -0.64
CA HIS A 158 -26.83 0.91 -1.08
C HIS A 158 -26.67 -0.14 0.03
N ASN A 159 -26.57 0.30 1.30
CA ASN A 159 -26.42 -0.57 2.47
C ASN A 159 -25.30 -1.62 2.31
N ILE A 160 -24.14 -1.17 1.83
CA ILE A 160 -22.97 -2.04 1.61
C ILE A 160 -22.46 -2.55 2.97
N ALA A 161 -22.30 -3.86 3.05
CA ALA A 161 -21.93 -4.51 4.31
C ALA A 161 -20.49 -4.16 4.75
N ARG A 162 -19.58 -3.98 3.79
CA ARG A 162 -18.15 -3.79 4.06
C ARG A 162 -17.61 -2.55 3.37
N TYR A 163 -17.18 -1.57 4.15
CA TYR A 163 -16.52 -0.36 3.66
C TYR A 163 -15.17 -0.15 4.31
N ILE A 164 -14.13 0.01 3.49
CA ILE A 164 -12.76 0.21 3.94
C ILE A 164 -12.27 1.53 3.35
N HIS A 165 -11.85 2.45 4.22
CA HIS A 165 -11.28 3.73 3.83
C HIS A 165 -9.80 3.76 4.14
N VAL A 166 -8.96 3.97 3.13
CA VAL A 166 -7.51 4.08 3.29
C VAL A 166 -7.10 5.54 3.41
N SER A 167 -6.62 5.86 4.59
CA SER A 167 -6.11 7.18 4.98
C SER A 167 -4.58 7.26 4.79
N ALA A 168 -3.88 7.90 5.70
CA ALA A 168 -2.44 7.98 5.75
C ALA A 168 -1.97 7.95 7.22
N PHE A 169 -0.70 7.62 7.43
CA PHE A 169 -0.08 7.83 8.76
C PHE A 169 -0.10 9.31 9.13
N ASN A 170 -0.10 9.62 10.41
CA ASN A 170 -0.20 10.99 10.95
C ASN A 170 -1.45 11.78 10.46
N ALA A 171 -2.53 11.09 10.08
CA ALA A 171 -3.79 11.74 9.77
C ALA A 171 -4.42 12.29 11.05
N GLU A 172 -4.21 13.56 11.32
CA GLU A 172 -4.71 14.29 12.50
C GLU A 172 -5.37 15.58 12.05
N ILE A 173 -6.48 15.95 12.69
CA ILE A 173 -7.21 17.18 12.37
C ILE A 173 -6.40 18.44 12.72
N ASP A 174 -5.58 18.38 13.77
CA ASP A 174 -4.76 19.52 14.22
C ASP A 174 -3.35 19.53 13.60
N SER A 175 -3.14 18.76 12.52
CA SER A 175 -1.84 18.68 11.86
C SER A 175 -1.48 19.99 11.15
N PRO A 176 -0.23 20.48 11.23
CA PRO A 176 0.23 21.63 10.47
C PRO A 176 0.32 21.37 8.95
N SER A 177 0.33 20.12 8.52
CA SER A 177 0.28 19.71 7.12
C SER A 177 -1.16 19.65 6.64
N GLU A 178 -1.47 20.34 5.55
CA GLU A 178 -2.81 20.35 4.94
C GLU A 178 -3.23 18.97 4.43
N PHE A 179 -2.28 18.19 3.92
CA PHE A 179 -2.53 16.80 3.53
C PHE A 179 -2.97 15.94 4.71
N ASN A 180 -2.25 15.99 5.84
CA ASN A 180 -2.59 15.21 7.03
C ASN A 180 -3.90 15.69 7.66
N HIS A 181 -4.10 17.00 7.70
CA HIS A 181 -5.34 17.64 8.17
C HIS A 181 -6.56 17.15 7.37
N THR A 182 -6.49 17.23 6.03
CA THR A 182 -7.61 16.82 5.17
C THR A 182 -7.84 15.30 5.21
N LYS A 183 -6.79 14.49 5.39
CA LYS A 183 -6.93 13.05 5.61
C LYS A 183 -7.64 12.75 6.95
N GLY A 184 -7.28 13.46 8.02
CA GLY A 184 -7.96 13.34 9.32
C GLY A 184 -9.44 13.73 9.26
N LEU A 185 -9.77 14.83 8.58
CA LEU A 185 -11.16 15.22 8.32
C LEU A 185 -11.91 14.19 7.49
N GLY A 186 -11.28 13.61 6.48
CA GLY A 186 -11.85 12.56 5.65
C GLY A 186 -12.19 11.30 6.44
N GLU A 187 -11.35 10.90 7.40
CA GLU A 187 -11.64 9.80 8.33
C GLU A 187 -12.86 10.11 9.20
N GLN A 188 -12.94 11.32 9.76
CA GLN A 188 -14.05 11.73 10.61
C GLN A 188 -15.37 11.70 9.83
N VAL A 189 -15.42 12.36 8.67
CA VAL A 189 -16.59 12.39 7.80
C VAL A 189 -17.02 10.98 7.39
N THR A 190 -16.06 10.11 7.10
CA THR A 190 -16.34 8.71 6.76
C THR A 190 -17.00 7.97 7.92
N LYS A 191 -16.48 8.11 9.15
CA LYS A 191 -17.06 7.48 10.36
C LYS A 191 -18.45 8.02 10.72
N ASP A 192 -18.68 9.31 10.52
CA ASP A 192 -19.96 9.94 10.79
C ASP A 192 -21.08 9.44 9.86
N ILE A 193 -20.75 9.23 8.58
CA ILE A 193 -21.72 8.74 7.58
C ILE A 193 -21.89 7.22 7.67
N VAL A 194 -20.78 6.48 7.79
CA VAL A 194 -20.71 5.01 7.82
C VAL A 194 -19.99 4.56 9.10
N PRO A 195 -20.71 4.43 10.24
CA PRO A 195 -20.08 4.07 11.52
C PRO A 195 -19.38 2.71 11.54
N TRP A 196 -19.73 1.80 10.62
CA TRP A 196 -19.09 0.49 10.47
C TRP A 196 -17.89 0.50 9.53
N ALA A 197 -17.47 1.66 9.03
CA ALA A 197 -16.29 1.77 8.18
C ALA A 197 -15.02 1.36 8.92
N THR A 198 -14.17 0.60 8.24
CA THR A 198 -12.81 0.28 8.72
C THR A 198 -11.84 1.31 8.15
N ILE A 199 -11.05 1.93 9.00
CA ILE A 199 -10.03 2.90 8.61
C ILE A 199 -8.67 2.20 8.58
N VAL A 200 -7.90 2.42 7.52
CA VAL A 200 -6.54 1.89 7.41
C VAL A 200 -5.56 3.03 7.15
N ARG A 201 -4.55 3.15 8.01
CA ARG A 201 -3.48 4.16 7.95
C ARG A 201 -2.16 3.48 7.60
N PRO A 202 -1.80 3.38 6.32
CA PRO A 202 -0.51 2.81 5.94
C PRO A 202 0.62 3.80 6.22
N ALA A 203 1.77 3.29 6.68
CA ALA A 203 3.04 4.00 6.71
C ALA A 203 3.55 4.29 5.29
N PRO A 204 4.65 5.04 5.11
CA PRO A 204 5.24 5.23 3.79
C PRO A 204 5.49 3.88 3.11
N MET A 205 4.83 3.68 1.96
CA MET A 205 4.88 2.41 1.24
C MET A 205 6.03 2.39 0.25
N PHE A 206 6.73 1.27 0.19
CA PHE A 206 7.76 1.03 -0.81
C PHE A 206 7.46 -0.24 -1.63
N GLY A 207 8.01 -0.32 -2.83
CA GLY A 207 7.83 -1.48 -3.68
C GLY A 207 8.23 -1.21 -5.13
N ARG A 208 7.93 -2.18 -5.98
CA ARG A 208 8.10 -1.99 -7.43
C ARG A 208 7.03 -1.02 -7.92
N GLU A 209 7.41 -0.06 -8.77
CA GLU A 209 6.54 1.02 -9.28
C GLU A 209 6.24 2.14 -8.26
N ASP A 210 6.95 2.16 -7.14
CA ASP A 210 6.94 3.28 -6.23
C ASP A 210 7.55 4.51 -6.91
N LYS A 211 6.77 5.59 -7.08
CA LYS A 211 7.22 6.82 -7.77
C LYS A 211 7.74 7.88 -6.79
N TRP A 212 7.41 7.78 -5.53
CA TRP A 212 7.58 8.88 -4.58
C TRP A 212 8.61 8.62 -3.48
N PHE A 213 8.95 7.38 -3.23
CA PHE A 213 9.86 6.99 -2.17
C PHE A 213 11.20 6.50 -2.72
N LEU A 214 11.35 5.20 -2.98
CA LEU A 214 12.63 4.63 -3.44
C LEU A 214 12.99 5.01 -4.88
N ASP A 215 12.04 4.99 -5.81
CA ASP A 215 12.27 5.35 -7.21
C ASP A 215 12.80 6.78 -7.34
N ARG A 216 12.22 7.69 -6.57
CA ARG A 216 12.66 9.08 -6.53
C ARG A 216 14.09 9.22 -6.02
N MET A 217 14.46 8.52 -4.94
CA MET A 217 15.82 8.54 -4.42
C MET A 217 16.82 7.97 -5.42
N ALA A 218 16.42 6.92 -6.14
CA ALA A 218 17.29 6.27 -7.12
C ALA A 218 17.47 7.06 -8.42
N ARG A 219 16.43 7.76 -8.89
CA ARG A 219 16.46 8.50 -10.16
C ARG A 219 16.91 9.95 -10.04
N SER A 220 16.65 10.57 -8.91
CA SER A 220 16.97 11.99 -8.75
C SER A 220 18.47 12.22 -8.72
N PRO A 221 18.98 13.18 -9.51
CA PRO A 221 20.39 13.52 -9.50
C PRO A 221 20.83 14.19 -8.21
N CYS A 222 19.87 14.81 -7.53
CA CYS A 222 20.06 15.50 -6.25
C CYS A 222 18.76 15.48 -5.46
N LEU A 223 18.86 15.17 -4.18
CA LEU A 223 17.75 15.24 -3.22
C LEU A 223 17.86 16.55 -2.42
N VAL A 224 16.73 17.19 -2.20
CA VAL A 224 16.66 18.44 -1.42
C VAL A 224 15.87 18.18 -0.15
N SER A 225 16.39 18.62 0.99
CA SER A 225 15.71 18.57 2.28
C SER A 225 15.82 19.89 3.01
N ALA A 226 14.79 20.20 3.83
CA ALA A 226 14.81 21.30 4.77
C ALA A 226 15.17 20.85 6.20
N ASN A 227 15.14 19.55 6.49
CA ASN A 227 15.31 18.95 7.82
C ASN A 227 16.46 17.97 7.89
N LYS A 228 17.50 18.09 7.07
CA LYS A 228 18.67 17.19 7.06
C LYS A 228 18.32 15.69 6.96
N PHE A 229 17.16 15.37 6.40
CA PHE A 229 16.65 14.00 6.31
C PHE A 229 16.53 13.28 7.67
N GLN A 230 16.21 14.03 8.73
CA GLN A 230 16.10 13.46 10.08
C GLN A 230 14.70 12.92 10.41
N GLU A 231 13.72 13.15 9.55
CA GLU A 231 12.41 12.55 9.74
C GLU A 231 12.51 11.03 9.85
N THR A 232 11.75 10.48 10.79
CA THR A 232 11.72 9.04 11.05
C THR A 232 10.41 8.43 10.60
N SER A 233 10.48 7.26 9.97
CA SER A 233 9.33 6.49 9.53
C SER A 233 9.59 4.99 9.64
N ASN A 234 8.52 4.21 9.63
CA ASN A 234 8.54 2.75 9.58
C ASN A 234 8.02 2.30 8.22
N PRO A 235 8.85 2.32 7.15
CA PRO A 235 8.38 2.00 5.81
C PRO A 235 7.83 0.57 5.73
N VAL A 236 6.78 0.39 4.94
CA VAL A 236 6.07 -0.88 4.78
C VAL A 236 6.04 -1.30 3.31
N HIS A 237 6.15 -2.60 3.05
CA HIS A 237 6.08 -3.10 1.68
C HIS A 237 4.63 -3.12 1.18
N VAL A 238 4.41 -2.64 -0.04
CA VAL A 238 3.06 -2.51 -0.63
C VAL A 238 2.31 -3.84 -0.71
N ILE A 239 3.00 -4.96 -0.93
CA ILE A 239 2.39 -6.29 -1.00
C ILE A 239 1.81 -6.70 0.36
N ASP A 240 2.47 -6.31 1.46
CA ASP A 240 2.01 -6.63 2.81
C ASP A 240 0.77 -5.80 3.17
N VAL A 241 0.76 -4.52 2.80
CA VAL A 241 -0.44 -3.66 2.95
C VAL A 241 -1.60 -4.21 2.12
N ALA A 242 -1.34 -4.64 0.88
CA ALA A 242 -2.37 -5.26 0.05
C ALA A 242 -2.87 -6.60 0.62
N ALA A 243 -2.00 -7.38 1.27
CA ALA A 243 -2.40 -8.61 1.98
C ALA A 243 -3.25 -8.32 3.22
N ALA A 244 -2.89 -7.27 3.98
CA ALA A 244 -3.69 -6.81 5.10
C ALA A 244 -5.07 -6.34 4.66
N LEU A 245 -5.14 -5.52 3.61
CA LEU A 245 -6.42 -5.06 3.04
C LEU A 245 -7.29 -6.21 2.55
N GLU A 246 -6.68 -7.21 1.89
CA GLU A 246 -7.39 -8.42 1.47
C GLU A 246 -8.02 -9.14 2.66
N ARG A 247 -7.26 -9.37 3.75
CA ARG A 247 -7.82 -9.96 4.98
C ARG A 247 -8.92 -9.11 5.57
N ILE A 248 -8.70 -7.82 5.70
CA ILE A 248 -9.69 -6.87 6.19
C ILE A 248 -10.97 -6.94 5.35
N CYS A 249 -10.92 -7.15 4.04
CA CYS A 249 -12.10 -7.26 3.18
C CYS A 249 -13.02 -8.43 3.56
N PHE A 250 -12.47 -9.55 4.02
CA PHE A 250 -13.22 -10.78 4.27
C PHE A 250 -13.41 -11.11 5.74
N ASP A 251 -12.73 -10.41 6.66
CA ASP A 251 -12.83 -10.66 8.09
C ASP A 251 -13.80 -9.68 8.77
N ASP A 252 -14.94 -10.19 9.20
CA ASP A 252 -15.97 -9.41 9.89
C ASP A 252 -15.52 -8.88 11.26
N SER A 253 -14.51 -9.49 11.87
CA SER A 253 -13.97 -9.03 13.17
C SER A 253 -13.29 -7.66 13.06
N THR A 254 -12.96 -7.23 11.86
CA THR A 254 -12.25 -5.96 11.57
C THR A 254 -13.20 -4.77 11.30
N VAL A 255 -14.53 -4.97 11.40
CA VAL A 255 -15.55 -3.93 11.21
C VAL A 255 -15.41 -2.83 12.24
N ALA A 256 -15.58 -1.57 11.81
CA ALA A 256 -15.54 -0.37 12.66
C ALA A 256 -14.21 -0.16 13.41
N GLN A 257 -13.11 -0.72 12.90
CA GLN A 257 -11.81 -0.62 13.55
C GLN A 257 -10.84 0.27 12.76
N THR A 258 -9.80 0.74 13.44
CA THR A 258 -8.72 1.49 12.86
C THR A 258 -7.45 0.65 12.89
N PHE A 259 -6.81 0.49 11.73
CA PHE A 259 -5.55 -0.23 11.56
C PHE A 259 -4.44 0.73 11.19
N GLU A 260 -3.30 0.64 11.87
CA GLU A 260 -2.04 1.27 11.45
C GLU A 260 -1.09 0.21 10.93
N LEU A 261 -0.79 0.28 9.63
CA LEU A 261 0.06 -0.70 8.94
C LEU A 261 1.44 -0.11 8.71
N TYR A 262 2.40 -0.52 9.52
CA TYR A 262 3.79 -0.04 9.46
C TYR A 262 4.79 -1.18 9.45
N GLY A 263 5.99 -0.90 8.92
CA GLY A 263 7.08 -1.86 8.86
C GLY A 263 7.71 -2.16 10.23
N PRO A 264 8.45 -3.27 10.36
CA PRO A 264 8.98 -3.73 11.65
C PRO A 264 10.10 -2.84 12.18
N GLN A 265 10.81 -2.13 11.31
CA GLN A 265 11.98 -1.33 11.68
C GLN A 265 11.75 0.15 11.41
N LYS A 266 12.28 0.98 12.31
CA LYS A 266 12.25 2.43 12.20
C LYS A 266 13.54 2.94 11.58
N PHE A 267 13.41 3.76 10.53
CA PHE A 267 14.55 4.37 9.84
C PHE A 267 14.42 5.89 9.81
N THR A 268 15.57 6.57 9.81
CA THR A 268 15.63 7.96 9.36
C THR A 268 15.69 7.99 7.84
N GLN A 269 15.17 9.06 7.25
CA GLN A 269 15.26 9.23 5.80
C GLN A 269 16.70 9.20 5.29
N LYS A 270 17.64 9.71 6.09
CA LYS A 270 19.07 9.64 5.79
C LYS A 270 19.57 8.20 5.68
N GLN A 271 19.23 7.34 6.64
CA GLN A 271 19.63 5.91 6.61
C GLN A 271 19.11 5.21 5.34
N ILE A 272 17.89 5.55 4.93
CA ILE A 272 17.32 4.98 3.69
C ILE A 272 18.10 5.47 2.47
N ILE A 273 18.46 6.75 2.40
CA ILE A 273 19.28 7.31 1.32
C ILE A 273 20.67 6.64 1.27
N ASP A 274 21.29 6.42 2.42
CA ASP A 274 22.58 5.76 2.53
C ASP A 274 22.50 4.30 2.02
N MET A 275 21.47 3.55 2.40
CA MET A 275 21.21 2.19 1.88
C MET A 275 20.97 2.18 0.36
N VAL A 276 20.22 3.17 -0.15
CA VAL A 276 20.00 3.32 -1.60
C VAL A 276 21.31 3.63 -2.31
N SER A 277 22.15 4.54 -1.79
CA SER A 277 23.45 4.92 -2.35
C SER A 277 24.41 3.72 -2.40
N GLU A 278 24.50 2.96 -1.32
CA GLU A 278 25.28 1.73 -1.25
C GLU A 278 24.81 0.70 -2.28
N THR A 279 23.49 0.50 -2.37
CA THR A 279 22.90 -0.44 -3.33
C THR A 279 23.12 0.01 -4.77
N LEU A 280 22.99 1.30 -5.08
CA LEU A 280 23.25 1.88 -6.40
C LEU A 280 24.73 1.88 -6.78
N ARG A 281 25.65 1.81 -5.77
CA ARG A 281 27.09 2.05 -5.93
C ARG A 281 27.37 3.44 -6.52
N LYS A 282 26.58 4.41 -6.15
CA LYS A 282 26.66 5.81 -6.57
C LYS A 282 26.21 6.69 -5.43
N GLU A 283 26.97 7.71 -5.10
CA GLU A 283 26.56 8.69 -4.13
C GLU A 283 25.32 9.47 -4.63
N VAL A 284 24.26 9.43 -3.83
CA VAL A 284 23.08 10.25 -4.06
C VAL A 284 23.38 11.61 -3.45
N ARG A 285 23.56 12.61 -4.32
CA ARG A 285 23.83 13.99 -3.88
C ARG A 285 22.62 14.52 -3.12
N HIS A 286 22.86 15.24 -2.05
CA HIS A 286 21.82 15.92 -1.27
C HIS A 286 22.22 17.36 -0.97
N ILE A 287 21.21 18.22 -0.97
CA ILE A 287 21.37 19.66 -0.68
C ILE A 287 20.39 20.00 0.44
N GLU A 288 20.89 20.75 1.40
CA GLU A 288 20.09 21.30 2.49
C GLU A 288 19.69 22.73 2.15
N LEU A 289 18.40 23.04 2.22
CA LEU A 289 17.89 24.39 2.05
C LEU A 289 17.11 24.83 3.29
N PRO A 290 17.20 26.08 3.70
CA PRO A 290 16.33 26.64 4.72
C PRO A 290 14.85 26.45 4.33
N LYS A 291 13.99 26.12 5.30
CA LYS A 291 12.57 25.82 5.09
C LYS A 291 11.86 26.87 4.21
N ALA A 292 12.04 28.17 4.51
CA ALA A 292 11.39 29.25 3.78
C ALA A 292 11.80 29.30 2.29
N LEU A 293 13.09 29.09 2.00
CA LEU A 293 13.59 29.08 0.61
C LEU A 293 13.08 27.85 -0.14
N TYR A 294 13.05 26.71 0.53
CA TYR A 294 12.55 25.47 -0.11
C TYR A 294 11.05 25.54 -0.39
N GLN A 295 10.25 26.11 0.52
CA GLN A 295 8.83 26.37 0.28
C GLN A 295 8.59 27.34 -0.87
N ALA A 296 9.35 28.42 -0.94
CA ALA A 296 9.25 29.38 -2.05
C ALA A 296 9.61 28.71 -3.39
N TYR A 297 10.67 27.90 -3.42
CA TYR A 297 11.07 27.13 -4.58
C TYR A 297 9.99 26.15 -5.02
N THR A 298 9.42 25.37 -4.09
CA THR A 298 8.35 24.39 -4.40
C THR A 298 7.07 25.08 -4.88
N LYS A 299 6.70 26.23 -4.32
CA LYS A 299 5.59 27.06 -4.81
C LYS A 299 5.81 27.51 -6.26
N ALA A 300 7.00 28.00 -6.57
CA ALA A 300 7.34 28.45 -7.92
C ALA A 300 7.34 27.29 -8.93
N THR A 301 7.91 26.15 -8.59
CA THR A 301 7.93 24.96 -9.46
C THR A 301 6.53 24.38 -9.66
N GLN A 302 5.69 24.35 -8.64
CA GLN A 302 4.31 23.87 -8.72
C GLN A 302 3.43 24.77 -9.62
N ALA A 303 3.69 26.06 -9.65
CA ALA A 303 2.98 26.99 -10.55
C ALA A 303 3.26 26.69 -12.03
N ILE A 304 4.43 26.14 -12.36
CA ILE A 304 4.83 25.75 -13.73
C ILE A 304 4.39 24.32 -14.05
N TRP A 305 4.65 23.38 -13.12
CA TRP A 305 4.41 21.96 -13.31
C TRP A 305 3.97 21.31 -12.00
N TRP A 306 2.67 21.06 -11.83
CA TRP A 306 2.07 20.56 -10.58
C TRP A 306 2.50 19.15 -10.12
N PRO A 307 2.93 18.17 -10.94
CA PRO A 307 3.45 16.91 -10.45
C PRO A 307 4.84 16.99 -9.79
N THR A 308 5.22 18.13 -9.28
CA THR A 308 6.46 18.35 -8.51
C THR A 308 6.19 18.30 -7.00
N TYR A 309 7.23 18.52 -6.22
CA TYR A 309 7.10 18.67 -4.77
C TYR A 309 6.14 19.79 -4.42
N SER A 310 5.17 19.48 -3.55
CA SER A 310 4.28 20.50 -3.02
C SER A 310 4.91 21.21 -1.82
N PRO A 311 4.54 22.47 -1.52
CA PRO A 311 4.97 23.16 -0.30
C PRO A 311 4.60 22.39 0.97
N ASP A 312 3.48 21.66 0.96
CA ASP A 312 3.03 20.83 2.07
C ASP A 312 3.95 19.63 2.33
N GLN A 313 4.58 19.07 1.28
CA GLN A 313 5.57 18.01 1.46
C GLN A 313 6.83 18.50 2.21
N VAL A 314 7.15 19.80 2.11
CA VAL A 314 8.23 20.39 2.91
C VAL A 314 7.84 20.46 4.39
N GLU A 315 6.56 20.77 4.71
CA GLU A 315 6.06 20.73 6.09
C GLU A 315 6.12 19.30 6.66
N ARG A 316 5.74 18.31 5.86
CA ARG A 316 5.76 16.90 6.27
C ARG A 316 7.17 16.38 6.61
N GLN A 317 8.24 16.96 6.05
CA GLN A 317 9.63 16.59 6.44
C GLN A 317 9.96 16.88 7.91
N PHE A 318 9.18 17.75 8.57
CA PHE A 318 9.35 18.05 10.00
C PHE A 318 8.47 17.18 10.89
N LEU A 319 7.61 16.34 10.30
CA LEU A 319 6.70 15.48 11.02
C LEU A 319 7.19 14.02 10.96
N SER A 320 7.75 13.54 12.06
CA SER A 320 8.07 12.13 12.20
C SER A 320 6.79 11.31 12.36
N GLN A 321 6.83 10.04 11.92
CA GLN A 321 5.72 9.14 12.10
C GLN A 321 5.42 8.92 13.59
N LYS A 322 4.17 9.16 13.97
CA LYS A 322 3.61 8.82 15.27
C LYS A 322 2.79 7.53 15.11
N ILE A 323 2.90 6.63 16.05
CA ILE A 323 2.14 5.37 16.09
C ILE A 323 1.09 5.51 17.19
N ASP A 324 -0.15 5.25 16.84
CA ASP A 324 -1.28 5.21 17.79
C ASP A 324 -1.33 3.84 18.47
N PRO A 325 -1.04 3.74 19.79
CA PRO A 325 -1.04 2.47 20.49
C PRO A 325 -2.44 1.82 20.60
N SER A 326 -3.50 2.58 20.33
CA SER A 326 -4.88 2.07 20.33
C SER A 326 -5.29 1.42 19.01
N ALA A 327 -4.55 1.70 17.93
CA ALA A 327 -4.83 1.15 16.61
C ALA A 327 -4.33 -0.30 16.50
N LYS A 328 -5.06 -1.11 15.75
CA LYS A 328 -4.65 -2.47 15.42
C LYS A 328 -3.52 -2.48 14.38
N THR A 329 -2.76 -3.55 14.37
CA THR A 329 -1.54 -3.68 13.55
C THR A 329 -1.57 -4.94 12.69
N PHE A 330 -0.49 -5.23 11.97
CA PHE A 330 -0.29 -6.49 11.25
C PHE A 330 -0.41 -7.73 12.14
N ASN A 331 -0.01 -7.63 13.42
CA ASN A 331 -0.09 -8.76 14.35
C ASN A 331 -1.52 -9.21 14.59
N ASP A 332 -2.47 -8.27 14.62
CA ASP A 332 -3.90 -8.57 14.79
C ASP A 332 -4.50 -9.26 13.56
N LEU A 333 -3.81 -9.18 12.43
CA LEU A 333 -4.17 -9.85 11.18
C LEU A 333 -3.36 -11.14 10.94
N ASP A 334 -2.56 -11.60 11.90
CA ASP A 334 -1.63 -12.73 11.74
C ASP A 334 -0.71 -12.58 10.52
N LEU A 335 -0.22 -11.37 10.24
CA LEU A 335 0.69 -11.05 9.16
C LEU A 335 2.01 -10.52 9.70
N THR A 336 3.10 -10.96 9.09
CA THR A 336 4.45 -10.46 9.39
C THR A 336 4.93 -9.60 8.22
N PRO A 337 5.11 -8.28 8.39
CA PRO A 337 5.58 -7.42 7.32
C PRO A 337 7.04 -7.68 6.99
N MET A 338 7.39 -7.55 5.71
CA MET A 338 8.76 -7.71 5.20
C MET A 338 9.64 -6.52 5.60
N GLU A 339 10.91 -6.80 5.84
CA GLU A 339 11.88 -5.77 6.18
C GLU A 339 12.39 -5.04 4.92
N LEU A 340 12.63 -3.73 5.05
CA LEU A 340 13.14 -2.90 3.96
C LEU A 340 14.53 -3.34 3.47
N PRO A 341 15.52 -3.64 4.34
CA PRO A 341 16.86 -4.04 3.90
C PRO A 341 16.87 -5.28 3.01
N ASP A 342 16.02 -6.27 3.30
CA ASP A 342 15.96 -7.54 2.56
C ASP A 342 15.51 -7.36 1.10
N LEU A 343 14.68 -6.35 0.86
CA LEU A 343 14.14 -6.07 -0.46
C LEU A 343 14.90 -4.98 -1.21
N MET A 344 15.76 -4.22 -0.53
CA MET A 344 16.46 -3.05 -1.09
C MET A 344 17.21 -3.40 -2.37
N PHE A 345 18.02 -4.45 -2.35
CA PHE A 345 18.77 -4.89 -3.53
C PHE A 345 17.87 -5.23 -4.72
N LYS A 346 16.78 -5.96 -4.46
CA LYS A 346 15.84 -6.38 -5.52
C LYS A 346 15.14 -5.19 -6.18
N LEU A 347 14.78 -4.17 -5.37
CA LEU A 347 14.04 -3.00 -5.84
C LEU A 347 14.96 -1.98 -6.53
N ILE A 348 16.17 -1.77 -6.01
CA ILE A 348 17.09 -0.72 -6.49
C ILE A 348 18.00 -1.19 -7.61
N ARG A 349 18.29 -2.49 -7.73
CA ARG A 349 19.15 -3.03 -8.79
C ARG A 349 18.82 -2.54 -10.22
N PRO A 350 17.55 -2.41 -10.65
CA PRO A 350 17.22 -1.93 -11.99
C PRO A 350 17.72 -0.51 -12.32
N TYR A 351 18.01 0.30 -11.30
CA TYR A 351 18.49 1.69 -11.46
C TYR A 351 20.01 1.83 -11.53
N ARG A 352 20.75 0.73 -11.37
CA ARG A 352 22.22 0.73 -11.55
C ARG A 352 22.58 1.05 -12.99
N VAL A 353 23.50 1.98 -13.16
CA VAL A 353 24.01 2.36 -14.50
C VAL A 353 24.75 1.18 -15.15
N ASN A 354 25.52 0.44 -14.35
CA ASN A 354 26.33 -0.71 -14.79
C ASN A 354 25.93 -1.95 -14.01
N THR A 355 24.96 -2.70 -14.53
CA THR A 355 24.44 -3.91 -13.88
C THR A 355 25.50 -5.02 -13.77
N PHE A 356 26.49 -5.02 -14.65
CA PHE A 356 27.54 -6.06 -14.76
C PHE A 356 28.92 -5.60 -14.25
N GLN A 357 29.08 -4.35 -13.83
CA GLN A 357 30.33 -3.91 -13.23
C GLN A 357 30.49 -4.58 -11.85
N HIS A 358 31.23 -5.66 -11.82
CA HIS A 358 31.80 -6.15 -10.58
C HIS A 358 32.75 -5.07 -10.04
N ASP A 359 32.83 -4.89 -8.74
CA ASP A 359 33.80 -3.98 -8.15
C ASP A 359 35.19 -4.38 -8.63
N VAL A 360 35.82 -3.50 -9.42
CA VAL A 360 37.16 -3.71 -9.90
C VAL A 360 38.12 -3.95 -8.73
N SER A 361 37.87 -3.28 -7.59
CA SER A 361 38.58 -3.49 -6.33
C SER A 361 38.42 -4.90 -5.72
N GLN A 362 37.26 -5.55 -5.90
CA GLN A 362 37.07 -6.95 -5.47
C GLN A 362 37.64 -7.95 -6.46
N LEU A 363 37.78 -7.59 -7.72
CA LEU A 363 38.45 -8.42 -8.75
C LEU A 363 39.96 -8.31 -8.67
N GLU A 364 40.50 -7.15 -8.31
CA GLU A 364 41.93 -6.95 -8.09
C GLU A 364 42.43 -7.67 -6.84
N ASN A 365 41.60 -7.83 -5.81
CA ASN A 365 41.94 -8.58 -4.60
C ASN A 365 41.69 -10.10 -4.66
N LYS A 366 41.05 -10.61 -5.70
CA LYS A 366 41.07 -12.04 -6.00
C LYS A 366 42.36 -12.34 -6.77
N GLU A 367 43.36 -12.85 -6.07
CA GLU A 367 44.47 -13.51 -6.70
C GLU A 367 43.93 -14.43 -7.81
N LYS A 368 44.38 -14.22 -9.04
CA LYS A 368 43.98 -15.04 -10.17
C LYS A 368 44.58 -16.43 -9.95
N THR A 369 43.86 -17.28 -9.26
CA THR A 369 44.18 -18.71 -9.22
C THR A 369 43.91 -19.29 -10.59
N PHE A 370 44.93 -19.29 -11.43
CA PHE A 370 44.92 -20.06 -12.66
C PHE A 370 44.98 -21.53 -12.26
N VAL A 371 43.91 -22.26 -12.39
CA VAL A 371 43.97 -23.73 -12.39
C VAL A 371 44.51 -24.17 -13.75
N HIS A 372 45.79 -24.51 -13.81
CA HIS A 372 46.33 -25.24 -14.95
C HIS A 372 45.69 -26.63 -14.90
N ILE A 373 44.77 -26.90 -15.82
CA ILE A 373 44.38 -28.26 -16.15
C ILE A 373 45.52 -28.78 -17.01
N LEU A 374 46.41 -29.55 -16.42
CA LEU A 374 47.35 -30.36 -17.17
C LEU A 374 46.58 -31.59 -17.67
N ASP A 375 46.58 -31.79 -18.98
CA ASP A 375 46.06 -32.99 -19.67
C ASP A 375 46.71 -34.27 -19.15
#